data_7b9a9aea3935063d6c9a1b2af75f72f8
#
_entry.id   7b9a9aea3935063d6c9a1b2af75f72f8
#
_cell.length_a   1.000
_cell.length_b   1.000
_cell.length_c   1.000
_cell.angle_alpha   90.00
_cell.angle_beta   90.00
_cell.angle_gamma   90.00
#
_symmetry.space_group_name_H-M   'P 1'
#
loop_
_entity.id
_entity.type
_entity.pdbx_description
1 polymer ?
#
loop_
_entity_poly.entity_id
_entity_poly.type
_entity_poly.pdbx_seq_one_letter_code
_entity_poly.pdbx_strand_id
1 'polypeptide(L)'
;MIVNICGIPHKVIECEDNFNVDTHFGQIDYKACEIRINKGMTEENKKETICHEMIHGIFVHLGYNDYAQDEQLVQALGNAIYQGFNIKAESEKSDTESMSEQERSVI
;
A
#
# COMPACT_ATOMS: atom_id res chain seq x y z
N MET A 1 -0.31 -9.87 -3.16
CA MET A 1 0.69 -8.80 -3.16
C MET A 1 1.03 -8.40 -1.75
N ILE A 2 2.29 -8.29 -1.45
CA ILE A 2 2.75 -7.90 -0.13
C ILE A 2 3.63 -6.68 -0.28
N VAL A 3 3.37 -5.65 0.50
CA VAL A 3 4.22 -4.46 0.53
C VAL A 3 4.81 -4.34 1.92
N ASN A 4 6.01 -3.83 2.01
CA ASN A 4 6.65 -3.64 3.32
C ASN A 4 6.53 -2.20 3.74
N ILE A 5 6.12 -2.00 4.97
CA ILE A 5 6.02 -0.67 5.53
C ILE A 5 6.92 -0.67 6.75
N CYS A 6 8.00 0.09 6.68
CA CYS A 6 8.99 0.13 7.75
C CYS A 6 9.47 -1.28 8.14
N GLY A 7 9.62 -2.11 7.12
CA GLY A 7 10.11 -3.47 7.34
C GLY A 7 9.05 -4.49 7.74
N ILE A 8 7.80 -4.06 7.86
CA ILE A 8 6.74 -4.97 8.29
C ILE A 8 5.89 -5.33 7.09
N PRO A 9 5.75 -6.62 6.77
CA PRO A 9 4.98 -7.01 5.60
C PRO A 9 3.49 -6.78 5.81
N HIS A 10 2.86 -6.23 4.79
CA HIS A 10 1.42 -6.00 4.82
C HIS A 10 0.81 -6.62 3.57
N LYS A 11 -0.24 -7.40 3.74
CA LYS A 11 -0.93 -7.99 2.61
C LYS A 11 -1.84 -6.97 1.99
N VAL A 12 -1.86 -6.91 0.66
CA VAL A 12 -2.80 -6.04 -0.04
C VAL A 12 -3.93 -6.95 -0.53
N ILE A 13 -5.15 -6.66 -0.10
CA ILE A 13 -6.30 -7.49 -0.37
C ILE A 13 -7.34 -6.68 -1.12
N GLU A 14 -7.83 -7.22 -2.22
CA GLU A 14 -8.88 -6.56 -2.97
C GLU A 14 -10.22 -7.05 -2.43
N CYS A 15 -11.07 -6.14 -2.04
CA CYS A 15 -12.33 -6.45 -1.42
C CYS A 15 -13.48 -5.96 -2.24
N GLU A 16 -14.62 -6.60 -2.11
CA GLU A 16 -15.82 -6.12 -2.71
C GLU A 16 -16.22 -4.91 -1.92
N ASP A 17 -17.28 -4.34 -2.17
CA ASP A 17 -17.75 -3.17 -1.57
C ASP A 17 -17.96 -3.19 -0.13
N ASN A 18 -16.97 -3.35 0.66
CA ASN A 18 -17.12 -3.41 2.09
C ASN A 18 -16.82 -2.13 2.77
N PHE A 19 -16.44 -1.10 2.03
CA PHE A 19 -16.11 0.15 2.62
C PHE A 19 -17.17 1.13 2.34
N ASN A 20 -17.14 2.24 2.99
CA ASN A 20 -17.94 3.35 2.65
C ASN A 20 -17.35 3.93 1.39
N VAL A 21 -17.85 3.50 0.25
CA VAL A 21 -17.25 3.84 -0.99
C VAL A 21 -17.30 5.28 -1.33
N ASP A 22 -18.14 6.03 -0.68
CA ASP A 22 -18.22 7.44 -1.01
C ASP A 22 -16.98 8.17 -0.57
N THR A 23 -16.28 7.66 0.40
CA THR A 23 -15.17 8.39 0.94
C THR A 23 -13.90 7.60 0.98
N HIS A 24 -13.95 6.28 0.76
CA HIS A 24 -12.77 5.46 0.89
C HIS A 24 -12.60 4.51 -0.26
N PHE A 25 -11.45 4.55 -0.89
CA PHE A 25 -11.10 3.57 -1.89
C PHE A 25 -10.30 2.43 -1.24
N GLY A 26 -9.78 2.67 -0.04
CA GLY A 26 -9.03 1.66 0.67
C GLY A 26 -8.88 2.00 2.12
N GLN A 27 -8.29 1.09 2.87
CA GLN A 27 -8.00 1.34 4.27
C GLN A 27 -6.87 0.43 4.71
N ILE A 28 -6.18 0.82 5.77
CA ILE A 28 -5.11 0.02 6.32
C ILE A 28 -5.52 -0.43 7.72
N ASP A 29 -5.32 -1.71 7.98
CA ASP A 29 -5.61 -2.30 9.28
C ASP A 29 -4.28 -2.59 9.93
N TYR A 30 -3.91 -1.81 10.92
CA TYR A 30 -2.59 -1.94 11.52
C TYR A 30 -2.42 -3.21 12.33
N LYS A 31 -3.49 -3.71 12.95
CA LYS A 31 -3.36 -4.91 13.73
C LYS A 31 -3.20 -6.12 12.85
N ALA A 32 -3.90 -6.18 11.76
CA ALA A 32 -3.84 -7.32 10.86
C ALA A 32 -2.71 -7.19 9.86
N CYS A 33 -2.10 -6.02 9.75
CA CYS A 33 -1.08 -5.73 8.74
C CYS A 33 -1.63 -5.98 7.35
N GLU A 34 -2.76 -5.36 7.07
CA GLU A 34 -3.43 -5.51 5.78
C GLU A 34 -3.81 -4.17 5.21
N ILE A 35 -3.67 -4.05 3.90
CA ILE A 35 -4.22 -2.92 3.18
C ILE A 35 -5.34 -3.47 2.33
N ARG A 36 -6.55 -3.00 2.54
CA ARG A 36 -7.71 -3.45 1.79
C ARG A 36 -8.07 -2.38 0.79
N ILE A 37 -8.25 -2.76 -0.46
CA ILE A 37 -8.60 -1.81 -1.50
C ILE A 37 -9.84 -2.31 -2.23
N ASN A 38 -10.56 -1.37 -2.81
CA ASN A 38 -11.78 -1.71 -3.50
C ASN A 38 -11.45 -2.41 -4.80
N LYS A 39 -12.11 -3.54 -5.04
CA LYS A 39 -11.80 -4.36 -6.19
C LYS A 39 -12.19 -3.72 -7.50
N GLY A 40 -13.15 -2.87 -7.52
CA GLY A 40 -13.69 -2.33 -8.77
C GLY A 40 -12.94 -1.16 -9.36
N MET A 41 -11.76 -0.85 -8.88
CA MET A 41 -11.06 0.32 -9.39
C MET A 41 -10.12 -0.03 -10.53
N THR A 42 -9.69 0.97 -11.28
CA THR A 42 -8.70 0.76 -12.32
C THR A 42 -7.37 0.41 -11.68
N GLU A 43 -6.47 -0.13 -12.46
CA GLU A 43 -5.16 -0.51 -11.93
C GLU A 43 -4.41 0.70 -11.41
N GLU A 44 -4.52 1.83 -12.09
CA GLU A 44 -3.85 3.04 -11.63
C GLU A 44 -4.42 3.51 -10.32
N ASN A 45 -5.73 3.48 -10.17
CA ASN A 45 -6.34 3.90 -8.93
C ASN A 45 -5.98 2.94 -7.80
N LYS A 46 -5.86 1.66 -8.09
CA LYS A 46 -5.44 0.71 -7.08
C LYS A 46 -4.04 1.04 -6.59
N LYS A 47 -3.13 1.32 -7.50
CA LYS A 47 -1.77 1.62 -7.12
C LYS A 47 -1.67 2.91 -6.32
N GLU A 48 -2.42 3.91 -6.73
CA GLU A 48 -2.42 5.16 -6.01
C GLU A 48 -2.98 4.96 -4.61
N THR A 49 -4.03 4.17 -4.48
CA THR A 49 -4.63 3.89 -3.19
C THR A 49 -3.68 3.13 -2.29
N ILE A 50 -2.95 2.16 -2.84
CA ILE A 50 -1.97 1.43 -2.05
C ILE A 50 -0.91 2.39 -1.55
N CYS A 51 -0.45 3.29 -2.41
CA CYS A 51 0.56 4.25 -2.01
C CYS A 51 0.05 5.15 -0.89
N HIS A 52 -1.19 5.62 -1.00
CA HIS A 52 -1.83 6.44 0.01
C HIS A 52 -1.85 5.70 1.36
N GLU A 53 -2.26 4.45 1.36
CA GLU A 53 -2.35 3.69 2.61
C GLU A 53 -0.97 3.39 3.16
N MET A 54 0.02 3.20 2.31
CA MET A 54 1.38 2.99 2.77
C MET A 54 1.90 4.24 3.48
N ILE A 55 1.54 5.45 3.02
CA ILE A 55 1.97 6.66 3.68
C ILE A 55 1.36 6.74 5.08
N HIS A 56 0.07 6.40 5.22
CA HIS A 56 -0.53 6.34 6.54
C HIS A 56 0.29 5.38 7.42
N GLY A 57 0.62 4.23 6.90
CA GLY A 57 1.35 3.22 7.67
C GLY A 57 2.74 3.68 8.06
N ILE A 58 3.43 4.38 7.16
CA ILE A 58 4.75 4.86 7.46
C ILE A 58 4.70 5.85 8.63
N PHE A 59 3.77 6.80 8.59
CA PHE A 59 3.69 7.76 9.68
C PHE A 59 3.34 7.09 11.00
N VAL A 60 2.44 6.12 10.98
CA VAL A 60 2.06 5.43 12.21
C VAL A 60 3.25 4.66 12.78
N HIS A 61 3.95 3.92 11.94
CA HIS A 61 5.07 3.12 12.42
C HIS A 61 6.25 3.97 12.89
N LEU A 62 6.38 5.18 12.35
CA LEU A 62 7.42 6.07 12.79
C LEU A 62 7.01 6.90 14.00
N GLY A 63 5.78 6.76 14.44
CA GLY A 63 5.31 7.48 15.63
C GLY A 63 4.75 8.86 15.35
N TYR A 64 4.52 9.21 14.09
CA TYR A 64 3.99 10.51 13.75
C TYR A 64 2.48 10.41 13.52
N ASN A 65 1.76 10.12 14.59
CA ASN A 65 0.33 9.87 14.46
C ASN A 65 -0.46 11.09 14.00
N ASP A 66 -0.03 12.27 14.34
CA ASP A 66 -0.74 13.46 13.89
C ASP A 66 -0.62 13.59 12.38
N TYR A 67 0.54 13.31 11.83
CA TYR A 67 0.70 13.37 10.39
C TYR A 67 -0.05 12.24 9.71
N ALA A 68 -0.14 11.09 10.36
CA ALA A 68 -0.87 9.98 9.79
C ALA A 68 -2.35 10.29 9.61
N GLN A 69 -2.88 11.21 10.41
CA GLN A 69 -4.28 11.57 10.32
C GLN A 69 -4.53 12.78 9.45
N ASP A 70 -3.49 13.39 8.93
CA ASP A 70 -3.64 14.56 8.07
C ASP A 70 -3.84 14.07 6.64
N GLU A 71 -5.10 13.92 6.24
CA GLU A 71 -5.42 13.37 4.94
C GLU A 71 -4.90 14.19 3.79
N GLN A 72 -4.83 15.49 3.96
CA GLN A 72 -4.33 16.32 2.90
C GLN A 72 -2.84 16.08 2.68
N LEU A 73 -2.08 15.96 3.75
CA LEU A 73 -0.67 15.67 3.67
C LEU A 73 -0.43 14.28 3.09
N VAL A 74 -1.19 13.29 3.57
CA VAL A 74 -1.03 11.93 3.12
C VAL A 74 -1.35 11.83 1.62
N GLN A 75 -2.40 12.50 1.19
CA GLN A 75 -2.77 12.46 -0.22
C GLN A 75 -1.71 13.13 -1.08
N ALA A 76 -1.18 14.26 -0.63
CA ALA A 76 -0.16 14.97 -1.39
C ALA A 76 1.12 14.13 -1.51
N LEU A 77 1.53 13.52 -0.40
CA LEU A 77 2.73 12.70 -0.44
C LEU A 77 2.49 11.44 -1.27
N GLY A 78 1.34 10.84 -1.13
CA GLY A 78 1.00 9.65 -1.91
C GLY A 78 1.06 9.93 -3.41
N ASN A 79 0.51 11.07 -3.82
CA ASN A 79 0.54 11.43 -5.23
C ASN A 79 1.96 11.70 -5.70
N ALA A 80 2.73 12.40 -4.91
CA ALA A 80 4.09 12.74 -5.29
C ALA A 80 4.94 11.48 -5.44
N ILE A 81 4.79 10.56 -4.51
CA ILE A 81 5.56 9.34 -4.57
C ILE A 81 5.08 8.45 -5.69
N TYR A 82 3.78 8.34 -5.86
CA TYR A 82 3.25 7.49 -6.90
C TYR A 82 3.72 7.93 -8.28
N GLN A 83 3.85 9.23 -8.50
CA GLN A 83 4.27 9.72 -9.79
C GLN A 83 5.73 9.43 -10.09
N GLY A 84 6.55 9.34 -9.09
CA GLY A 84 7.99 9.19 -9.30
C GLY A 84 8.57 7.83 -8.98
N PHE A 85 7.81 6.96 -8.34
CA PHE A 85 8.36 5.69 -7.88
C PHE A 85 7.40 4.55 -8.13
N ASN A 86 7.92 3.35 -8.17
CA ASN A 86 7.07 2.17 -8.25
C ASN A 86 7.05 1.50 -6.90
N ILE A 87 5.92 0.91 -6.55
CA ILE A 87 5.81 0.20 -5.31
C ILE A 87 6.59 -1.09 -5.39
N LYS A 88 7.44 -1.32 -4.41
CA LYS A 88 8.19 -2.54 -4.33
C LYS A 88 7.32 -3.52 -3.59
N ALA A 89 6.94 -4.61 -4.24
CA ALA A 89 6.04 -5.57 -3.67
C ALA A 89 6.55 -6.98 -3.88
N GLU A 90 6.09 -7.89 -3.04
CA GLU A 90 6.48 -9.26 -3.13
C GLU A 90 5.28 -10.12 -3.39
N SER A 91 5.49 -11.22 -4.09
CA SER A 91 4.42 -12.15 -4.32
C SER A 91 4.17 -12.93 -3.07
N GLU A 92 2.90 -13.22 -2.80
CA GLU A 92 2.58 -14.00 -1.66
C GLU A 92 3.01 -15.39 -1.85
N LYS A 93 3.15 -15.91 -3.07
CA LYS A 93 3.47 -17.22 -3.30
C LYS A 93 4.83 -17.40 -3.23
N SER A 94 5.46 -17.09 -2.76
CA SER A 94 6.69 -17.36 -2.53
C SER A 94 7.41 -18.13 -3.33
N ASP A 95 7.43 -18.69 -3.68
CA ASP A 95 8.03 -19.49 -4.32
C ASP A 95 8.92 -18.98 -4.98
N THR A 96 9.29 -18.75 -4.96
CA THR A 96 10.03 -18.39 -5.33
C THR A 96 10.60 -18.47 -6.20
N GLU A 97 10.79 -19.03 -6.74
CA GLU A 97 11.15 -19.21 -7.55
C GLU A 97 11.59 -18.37 -8.13
N SER A 98 11.93 -18.14 -8.30
CA SER A 98 12.23 -17.58 -8.87
C SER A 98 12.60 -16.64 -9.13
N MET A 99 12.63 -16.46 -9.63
CA MET A 99 12.72 -15.51 -9.97
C MET A 99 13.35 -14.69 -9.47
N SER A 100 13.33 -14.88 -9.04
CA SER A 100 13.77 -14.04 -8.30
C SER A 100 15.14 -13.65 -8.54
N GLU A 101 15.96 -14.35 -9.12
CA GLU A 101 17.19 -13.98 -9.36
C GLU A 101 17.25 -12.83 -10.17
N GLN A 102 16.51 -12.78 -11.15
CA GLN A 102 16.52 -11.72 -11.94
C GLN A 102 16.15 -10.57 -11.26
N GLU A 103 15.22 -10.62 -10.45
CA GLU A 103 14.77 -9.50 -9.81
C GLU A 103 15.82 -8.92 -9.02
N ARG A 104 16.56 -9.68 -8.38
CA ARG A 104 17.54 -9.14 -7.56
C ARG A 104 18.55 -8.43 -8.32
N SER A 105 18.85 -8.92 -9.45
CA SER A 105 19.90 -8.31 -10.14
C SER A 105 19.58 -6.98 -10.60
N VAL A 106 18.40 -6.64 -10.65
CA VAL A 106 18.02 -5.44 -11.11
C VAL A 106 18.35 -4.36 -10.26
N ILE A 107 18.55 -4.47 -9.11
CA ILE A 107 18.75 -3.43 -8.30
C ILE A 107 19.84 -2.85 -8.36
#